data_d2e0affd89d74701859f1fe57b2df996
#
_entry.id   d2e0affd89d74701859f1fe57b2df996
#
_cell.length_a   1.000
_cell.length_b   1.000
_cell.length_c   1.000
_cell.angle_alpha   90.00
_cell.angle_beta   90.00
_cell.angle_gamma   90.00
#
_symmetry.space_group_name_H-M   'P 1'
#
loop_
_entity.id
_entity.type
_entity.pdbx_description
1 polymer ?
#
loop_
_entity_poly.entity_id
_entity_poly.type
_entity_poly.pdbx_seq_one_letter_code
_entity_poly.pdbx_strand_id
1 'polypeptide(L)'
;MTTKIGYFLSCEEYGPAALVEQAVAAEEAGFDALWISDHFHPWNDEQGESPFVWSVIGAIAQATDLPVTTAVTCPTIRTHPAIIAQAAATSAVMLDGRFTLGVGTGEALNEHVVGARWPSYEVRMEMLEEAVALMRELWQGGFVTTRGRYYEVDNARIYTLPDEPPPVFVSGFGERATEAAARFGDGYISTSADPELLRLFKKLSNDKPAQGGFKVAWADDPEEGIDHAYRLWPNAGLPGELAQVLPSVRHFEQATELVTRESTAESVVAGPDPEQHLAELNKYVDAGYDEVYVANMGPHYRAMIEGWGRDVLPHVRAG
;
A
#
# COMPACT_ATOMS: atom_id res chain seq x y z
N MET A 1 10.37 -15.59 14.37
CA MET A 1 10.49 -15.66 12.89
C MET A 1 11.23 -14.41 12.46
N THR A 2 12.08 -14.49 11.45
CA THR A 2 12.76 -13.30 10.92
C THR A 2 11.76 -12.45 10.13
N THR A 3 11.72 -11.15 10.36
CA THR A 3 10.86 -10.20 9.62
C THR A 3 11.23 -10.20 8.14
N LYS A 4 10.27 -10.32 7.25
CA LYS A 4 10.49 -10.20 5.81
C LYS A 4 10.61 -8.74 5.41
N ILE A 5 11.48 -8.45 4.44
CA ILE A 5 11.69 -7.09 3.93
C ILE A 5 11.27 -7.03 2.46
N GLY A 6 10.24 -6.22 2.19
CA GLY A 6 9.71 -6.00 0.86
C GLY A 6 10.07 -4.64 0.27
N TYR A 7 9.88 -4.52 -1.04
CA TYR A 7 9.99 -3.25 -1.77
C TYR A 7 8.61 -2.70 -2.09
N PHE A 8 8.43 -1.38 -1.97
CA PHE A 8 7.15 -0.71 -2.21
C PHE A 8 7.19 0.09 -3.52
N LEU A 9 6.38 -0.34 -4.48
CA LEU A 9 6.20 0.27 -5.79
C LEU A 9 5.19 1.42 -5.70
N SER A 10 5.66 2.66 -5.87
CA SER A 10 4.83 3.88 -5.80
C SER A 10 4.29 4.23 -7.18
N CYS A 11 3.04 3.87 -7.49
CA CYS A 11 2.39 4.17 -8.76
C CYS A 11 2.26 5.67 -9.03
N GLU A 12 2.25 6.50 -8.01
CA GLU A 12 2.10 7.95 -8.13
C GLU A 12 3.29 8.63 -8.79
N GLU A 13 4.47 8.01 -8.68
CA GLU A 13 5.74 8.59 -9.12
C GLU A 13 6.34 7.88 -10.34
N TYR A 14 5.99 6.60 -10.56
CA TYR A 14 6.65 5.81 -11.59
C TYR A 14 5.66 5.24 -12.60
N GLY A 15 6.00 5.36 -13.89
CA GLY A 15 5.25 4.77 -14.98
C GLY A 15 5.34 3.23 -15.01
N PRO A 16 4.44 2.55 -15.75
CA PRO A 16 4.27 1.10 -15.66
C PRO A 16 5.53 0.30 -16.01
N ALA A 17 6.34 0.76 -16.97
CA ALA A 17 7.59 0.07 -17.32
C ALA A 17 8.63 0.15 -16.19
N ALA A 18 8.75 1.32 -15.56
CA ALA A 18 9.66 1.52 -14.43
C ALA A 18 9.25 0.71 -13.21
N LEU A 19 7.93 0.56 -12.94
CA LEU A 19 7.43 -0.26 -11.84
C LEU A 19 7.77 -1.74 -12.03
N VAL A 20 7.64 -2.27 -13.25
CA VAL A 20 8.05 -3.66 -13.56
C VAL A 20 9.56 -3.83 -13.42
N GLU A 21 10.35 -2.86 -13.88
CA GLU A 21 11.79 -2.86 -13.74
C GLU A 21 12.22 -2.84 -12.26
N GLN A 22 11.58 -2.01 -11.43
CA GLN A 22 11.83 -1.97 -9.99
C GLN A 22 11.49 -3.31 -9.32
N ALA A 23 10.41 -3.97 -9.73
CA ALA A 23 10.02 -5.28 -9.20
C ALA A 23 11.09 -6.35 -9.48
N VAL A 24 11.63 -6.39 -10.70
CA VAL A 24 12.72 -7.30 -11.09
C VAL A 24 14.01 -6.97 -10.31
N ALA A 25 14.37 -5.68 -10.24
CA ALA A 25 15.56 -5.25 -9.50
C ALA A 25 15.46 -5.58 -8.00
N ALA A 26 14.27 -5.45 -7.41
CA ALA A 26 14.03 -5.82 -6.01
C ALA A 26 14.23 -7.32 -5.77
N GLU A 27 13.74 -8.18 -6.67
CA GLU A 27 13.98 -9.63 -6.60
C GLU A 27 15.47 -9.96 -6.70
N GLU A 28 16.18 -9.38 -7.67
CA GLU A 28 17.62 -9.57 -7.86
C GLU A 28 18.44 -9.09 -6.66
N ALA A 29 18.03 -7.99 -6.01
CA ALA A 29 18.65 -7.47 -4.80
C ALA A 29 18.34 -8.29 -3.54
N GLY A 30 17.35 -9.19 -3.62
CA GLY A 30 17.00 -10.12 -2.54
C GLY A 30 15.92 -9.61 -1.59
N PHE A 31 15.05 -8.70 -2.01
CA PHE A 31 13.81 -8.39 -1.28
C PHE A 31 12.88 -9.62 -1.27
N ASP A 32 12.02 -9.72 -0.26
CA ASP A 32 11.19 -10.91 -0.03
C ASP A 32 9.77 -10.79 -0.63
N ALA A 33 9.30 -9.57 -0.92
CA ALA A 33 7.93 -9.29 -1.39
C ALA A 33 7.81 -7.88 -1.98
N LEU A 34 6.65 -7.59 -2.58
CA LEU A 34 6.31 -6.29 -3.17
C LEU A 34 5.02 -5.72 -2.57
N TRP A 35 5.02 -4.44 -2.23
CA TRP A 35 3.82 -3.61 -2.13
C TRP A 35 3.64 -2.83 -3.41
N ILE A 36 2.39 -2.49 -3.75
CA ILE A 36 2.05 -1.59 -4.85
C ILE A 36 0.86 -0.72 -4.49
N SER A 37 0.98 0.61 -4.69
CA SER A 37 -0.12 1.56 -4.45
C SER A 37 -1.16 1.52 -5.58
N ASP A 38 -2.43 1.85 -5.26
CA ASP A 38 -3.55 1.92 -6.19
C ASP A 38 -4.19 3.30 -6.14
N HIS A 39 -3.74 4.19 -7.00
CA HIS A 39 -4.21 5.56 -7.13
C HIS A 39 -4.85 5.81 -8.50
N PHE A 40 -5.73 6.82 -8.58
CA PHE A 40 -6.21 7.39 -9.85
C PHE A 40 -5.45 8.67 -10.18
N HIS A 41 -5.15 9.47 -9.17
CA HIS A 41 -4.33 10.67 -9.26
C HIS A 41 -3.05 10.52 -8.43
N PRO A 42 -1.92 11.11 -8.85
CA PRO A 42 -0.82 11.38 -7.94
C PRO A 42 -1.22 12.40 -6.88
N TRP A 43 -0.40 12.58 -5.86
CA TRP A 43 -0.65 13.57 -4.81
C TRP A 43 -0.40 15.01 -5.27
N ASN A 44 0.52 15.19 -6.22
CA ASN A 44 0.82 16.46 -6.88
C ASN A 44 1.23 16.21 -8.34
N ASP A 45 1.22 17.27 -9.15
CA ASP A 45 1.52 17.17 -10.58
C ASP A 45 2.99 16.79 -10.87
N GLU A 46 3.92 17.03 -9.95
CA GLU A 46 5.32 16.67 -10.12
C GLU A 46 5.60 15.17 -10.04
N GLN A 47 4.80 14.41 -9.29
CA GLN A 47 4.88 12.94 -9.29
C GLN A 47 4.54 12.39 -10.67
N GLY A 48 3.50 12.92 -11.31
CA GLY A 48 3.25 12.84 -12.75
C GLY A 48 2.69 11.51 -13.28
N GLU A 49 2.54 10.48 -12.46
CA GLU A 49 2.11 9.16 -12.88
C GLU A 49 0.92 8.66 -12.04
N SER A 50 0.16 7.73 -12.57
CA SER A 50 -0.81 6.92 -11.83
C SER A 50 -1.36 5.81 -12.73
N PRO A 51 -0.57 4.80 -13.09
CA PRO A 51 -1.01 3.72 -13.96
C PRO A 51 -2.09 2.87 -13.27
N PHE A 52 -2.96 2.25 -14.07
CA PHE A 52 -3.96 1.33 -13.56
C PHE A 52 -3.29 0.09 -12.95
N VAL A 53 -3.33 -0.03 -11.63
CA VAL A 53 -2.55 -0.99 -10.84
C VAL A 53 -2.73 -2.44 -11.28
N TRP A 54 -3.95 -2.85 -11.65
CA TRP A 54 -4.26 -4.24 -12.05
C TRP A 54 -3.55 -4.66 -13.34
N SER A 55 -3.32 -3.72 -14.27
CA SER A 55 -2.50 -3.97 -15.45
C SER A 55 -1.03 -4.15 -15.10
N VAL A 56 -0.53 -3.35 -14.16
CA VAL A 56 0.87 -3.41 -13.68
C VAL A 56 1.11 -4.72 -12.93
N ILE A 57 0.20 -5.13 -12.04
CA ILE A 57 0.28 -6.42 -11.32
C ILE A 57 0.34 -7.59 -12.31
N GLY A 58 -0.48 -7.54 -13.38
CA GLY A 58 -0.43 -8.55 -14.43
C GLY A 58 0.92 -8.65 -15.15
N ALA A 59 1.61 -7.52 -15.35
CA ALA A 59 2.96 -7.49 -15.93
C ALA A 59 4.02 -7.98 -14.92
N ILE A 60 3.93 -7.56 -13.66
CA ILE A 60 4.81 -8.01 -12.56
C ILE A 60 4.73 -9.54 -12.41
N ALA A 61 3.54 -10.11 -12.46
CA ALA A 61 3.31 -11.56 -12.35
C ALA A 61 4.02 -12.39 -13.43
N GLN A 62 4.42 -11.77 -14.56
CA GLN A 62 5.20 -12.43 -15.61
C GLN A 62 6.70 -12.12 -15.53
N ALA A 63 7.11 -11.18 -14.68
CA ALA A 63 8.48 -10.68 -14.62
C ALA A 63 9.24 -11.13 -13.36
N THR A 64 8.56 -11.49 -12.28
CA THR A 64 9.16 -11.84 -10.98
C THR A 64 8.33 -12.89 -10.24
N ASP A 65 8.98 -13.65 -9.37
CA ASP A 65 8.34 -14.61 -8.48
C ASP A 65 7.99 -14.05 -7.09
N LEU A 66 8.20 -12.77 -6.85
CA LEU A 66 7.90 -12.15 -5.56
C LEU A 66 6.39 -12.10 -5.27
N PRO A 67 5.97 -12.34 -4.02
CA PRO A 67 4.60 -12.05 -3.58
C PRO A 67 4.25 -10.56 -3.75
N VAL A 68 3.00 -10.27 -4.09
CA VAL A 68 2.51 -8.90 -4.30
C VAL A 68 1.33 -8.61 -3.38
N THR A 69 1.37 -7.48 -2.68
CA THR A 69 0.23 -6.95 -1.91
C THR A 69 -0.14 -5.56 -2.42
N THR A 70 -1.43 -5.30 -2.67
CA THR A 70 -1.88 -3.92 -2.90
C THR A 70 -1.84 -3.12 -1.59
N ALA A 71 -1.24 -1.92 -1.61
CA ALA A 71 -1.05 -1.09 -0.40
C ALA A 71 -1.52 0.37 -0.63
N VAL A 72 -2.85 0.65 -0.71
CA VAL A 72 -3.96 -0.30 -0.64
C VAL A 72 -5.01 0.02 -1.71
N THR A 73 -5.78 -0.96 -2.14
CA THR A 73 -6.94 -0.75 -3.02
C THR A 73 -8.15 -0.30 -2.20
N CYS A 74 -8.95 0.63 -2.74
CA CYS A 74 -10.24 1.04 -2.18
C CYS A 74 -11.39 0.40 -2.96
N PRO A 75 -12.03 -0.68 -2.46
CA PRO A 75 -13.09 -1.37 -3.17
C PRO A 75 -14.47 -0.79 -2.86
N THR A 76 -14.61 0.55 -2.81
CA THR A 76 -15.86 1.15 -2.28
C THR A 76 -16.60 2.03 -3.29
N ILE A 77 -15.96 3.03 -3.89
CA ILE A 77 -16.63 4.06 -4.71
C ILE A 77 -16.17 4.01 -6.15
N ARG A 78 -14.86 4.23 -6.39
CA ARG A 78 -14.28 4.29 -7.74
C ARG A 78 -14.48 3.00 -8.52
N THR A 79 -14.34 1.88 -7.84
CA THR A 79 -14.50 0.56 -8.46
C THR A 79 -15.40 -0.31 -7.60
N HIS A 80 -16.45 -0.87 -8.22
CA HIS A 80 -17.39 -1.76 -7.54
C HIS A 80 -16.68 -3.01 -7.00
N PRO A 81 -16.98 -3.48 -5.76
CA PRO A 81 -16.29 -4.62 -5.13
C PRO A 81 -16.35 -5.92 -5.95
N ALA A 82 -17.40 -6.15 -6.74
CA ALA A 82 -17.44 -7.31 -7.62
C ALA A 82 -16.36 -7.28 -8.72
N ILE A 83 -15.99 -6.09 -9.20
CA ILE A 83 -14.90 -5.93 -10.18
C ILE A 83 -13.54 -6.11 -9.50
N ILE A 84 -13.38 -5.58 -8.31
CA ILE A 84 -12.16 -5.81 -7.50
C ILE A 84 -12.02 -7.30 -7.16
N ALA A 85 -13.12 -7.98 -6.79
CA ALA A 85 -13.10 -9.41 -6.54
C ALA A 85 -12.60 -10.21 -7.76
N GLN A 86 -13.07 -9.86 -8.97
CA GLN A 86 -12.60 -10.48 -10.20
C GLN A 86 -11.13 -10.19 -10.49
N ALA A 87 -10.70 -8.93 -10.31
CA ALA A 87 -9.31 -8.52 -10.51
C ALA A 87 -8.37 -9.24 -9.54
N ALA A 88 -8.72 -9.27 -8.24
CA ALA A 88 -7.95 -9.95 -7.20
C ALA A 88 -7.84 -11.47 -7.44
N ALA A 89 -8.94 -12.13 -7.82
CA ALA A 89 -8.92 -13.55 -8.17
C ALA A 89 -8.01 -13.83 -9.38
N THR A 90 -8.08 -12.99 -10.40
CA THR A 90 -7.22 -13.10 -11.60
C THR A 90 -5.75 -12.91 -11.23
N SER A 91 -5.43 -11.88 -10.41
CA SER A 91 -4.07 -11.62 -9.93
C SER A 91 -3.54 -12.77 -9.08
N ALA A 92 -4.37 -13.35 -8.21
CA ALA A 92 -3.99 -14.50 -7.40
C ALA A 92 -3.67 -15.74 -8.27
N VAL A 93 -4.44 -15.98 -9.35
CA VAL A 93 -4.13 -17.05 -10.31
C VAL A 93 -2.82 -16.77 -11.05
N MET A 94 -2.61 -15.55 -11.54
CA MET A 94 -1.40 -15.18 -12.27
C MET A 94 -0.13 -15.24 -11.39
N LEU A 95 -0.26 -14.95 -10.10
CA LEU A 95 0.81 -15.00 -9.11
C LEU A 95 0.92 -16.36 -8.39
N ASP A 96 0.18 -17.38 -8.83
CA ASP A 96 0.20 -18.71 -8.22
C ASP A 96 -0.02 -18.69 -6.70
N GLY A 97 -1.08 -17.98 -6.27
CA GLY A 97 -1.43 -17.80 -4.85
C GLY A 97 -0.59 -16.77 -4.07
N ARG A 98 0.43 -16.16 -4.68
CA ARG A 98 1.32 -15.16 -4.05
C ARG A 98 0.76 -13.73 -4.10
N PHE A 99 -0.56 -13.57 -4.06
CA PHE A 99 -1.24 -12.29 -4.07
C PHE A 99 -2.00 -12.06 -2.76
N THR A 100 -1.84 -10.88 -2.17
CA THR A 100 -2.61 -10.40 -1.02
C THR A 100 -3.37 -9.13 -1.43
N LEU A 101 -4.66 -9.09 -1.14
CA LEU A 101 -5.48 -7.90 -1.37
C LEU A 101 -5.43 -6.99 -0.13
N GLY A 102 -4.59 -5.97 -0.16
CA GLY A 102 -4.64 -4.89 0.83
C GLY A 102 -5.75 -3.90 0.49
N VAL A 103 -6.62 -3.60 1.45
CA VAL A 103 -7.77 -2.72 1.27
C VAL A 103 -7.82 -1.59 2.30
N GLY A 104 -8.40 -0.46 1.90
CA GLY A 104 -8.60 0.70 2.76
C GLY A 104 -9.89 1.45 2.44
N THR A 105 -10.20 2.47 3.24
CA THR A 105 -11.39 3.31 3.06
C THR A 105 -11.23 4.38 1.98
N GLY A 106 -10.02 4.49 1.40
CA GLY A 106 -9.69 5.43 0.32
C GLY A 106 -9.51 6.87 0.73
N GLU A 107 -9.17 7.67 -0.25
CA GLU A 107 -9.04 9.14 -0.19
C GLU A 107 -9.99 9.80 -1.19
N ALA A 108 -10.49 10.98 -0.82
CA ALA A 108 -11.36 11.76 -1.71
C ALA A 108 -10.70 12.04 -3.06
N LEU A 109 -9.38 12.27 -3.09
CA LEU A 109 -8.56 12.47 -4.28
C LEU A 109 -8.79 11.41 -5.36
N ASN A 110 -8.87 10.16 -4.95
CA ASN A 110 -8.94 9.01 -5.85
C ASN A 110 -10.37 8.55 -6.14
N GLU A 111 -11.27 8.72 -5.16
CA GLU A 111 -12.58 8.09 -5.21
C GLU A 111 -13.68 8.98 -5.81
N HIS A 112 -13.55 10.33 -5.71
CA HIS A 112 -14.56 11.25 -6.22
C HIS A 112 -14.59 11.36 -7.76
N VAL A 113 -13.59 10.84 -8.46
CA VAL A 113 -13.42 10.95 -9.91
C VAL A 113 -14.58 10.40 -10.72
N VAL A 114 -15.37 9.50 -10.14
CA VAL A 114 -16.59 8.95 -10.73
C VAL A 114 -17.82 9.83 -10.47
N GLY A 115 -17.67 11.02 -9.89
CA GLY A 115 -18.76 11.96 -9.60
C GLY A 115 -19.57 11.64 -8.34
N ALA A 116 -19.15 10.65 -7.56
CA ALA A 116 -19.79 10.30 -6.29
C ALA A 116 -19.41 11.30 -5.18
N ARG A 117 -20.31 11.42 -4.19
CA ARG A 117 -20.02 12.21 -2.98
C ARG A 117 -19.07 11.44 -2.08
N TRP A 118 -18.13 12.16 -1.44
CA TRP A 118 -17.26 11.58 -0.42
C TRP A 118 -18.01 11.38 0.90
N PRO A 119 -18.21 10.14 1.38
CA PRO A 119 -18.96 9.90 2.61
C PRO A 119 -18.12 10.17 3.87
N SER A 120 -18.80 10.20 5.04
CA SER A 120 -18.09 10.22 6.33
C SER A 120 -17.26 8.96 6.54
N TYR A 121 -16.29 9.02 7.45
CA TYR A 121 -15.44 7.88 7.79
C TYR A 121 -16.24 6.64 8.19
N GLU A 122 -17.27 6.81 9.02
CA GLU A 122 -18.14 5.72 9.48
C GLU A 122 -18.80 5.00 8.29
N VAL A 123 -19.36 5.77 7.37
CA VAL A 123 -20.02 5.22 6.18
C VAL A 123 -18.99 4.51 5.28
N ARG A 124 -17.81 5.09 5.10
CA ARG A 124 -16.75 4.45 4.30
C ARG A 124 -16.28 3.13 4.90
N MET A 125 -16.21 3.06 6.24
CA MET A 125 -15.84 1.82 6.94
C MET A 125 -16.93 0.75 6.81
N GLU A 126 -18.22 1.12 6.92
CA GLU A 126 -19.34 0.20 6.67
C GLU A 126 -19.33 -0.30 5.22
N MET A 127 -19.07 0.59 4.26
CA MET A 127 -18.92 0.23 2.84
C MET A 127 -17.76 -0.76 2.64
N LEU A 128 -16.61 -0.53 3.26
CA LEU A 128 -15.45 -1.41 3.16
C LEU A 128 -15.76 -2.82 3.72
N GLU A 129 -16.40 -2.90 4.88
CA GLU A 129 -16.77 -4.18 5.49
C GLU A 129 -17.76 -4.96 4.59
N GLU A 130 -18.79 -4.29 4.06
CA GLU A 130 -19.73 -4.90 3.13
C GLU A 130 -19.04 -5.32 1.81
N ALA A 131 -18.12 -4.50 1.30
CA ALA A 131 -17.34 -4.83 0.10
C ALA A 131 -16.50 -6.11 0.29
N VAL A 132 -15.79 -6.22 1.42
CA VAL A 132 -14.98 -7.41 1.75
C VAL A 132 -15.87 -8.65 1.89
N ALA A 133 -17.03 -8.54 2.53
CA ALA A 133 -17.98 -9.65 2.65
C ALA A 133 -18.48 -10.12 1.27
N LEU A 134 -18.86 -9.18 0.40
CA LEU A 134 -19.30 -9.50 -0.97
C LEU A 134 -18.17 -10.14 -1.80
N MET A 135 -16.94 -9.63 -1.71
CA MET A 135 -15.80 -10.22 -2.42
C MET A 135 -15.56 -11.66 -1.99
N ARG A 136 -15.57 -11.93 -0.68
CA ARG A 136 -15.40 -13.28 -0.14
C ARG A 136 -16.52 -14.23 -0.57
N GLU A 137 -17.76 -13.75 -0.66
CA GLU A 137 -18.88 -14.54 -1.18
C GLU A 137 -18.68 -14.91 -2.66
N LEU A 138 -18.26 -13.96 -3.49
CA LEU A 138 -17.98 -14.20 -4.91
C LEU A 138 -16.83 -15.19 -5.14
N TRP A 139 -15.84 -15.23 -4.27
CA TRP A 139 -14.71 -16.17 -4.36
C TRP A 139 -15.08 -17.61 -3.96
N GLN A 140 -16.24 -17.85 -3.38
CA GLN A 140 -16.72 -19.23 -3.13
C GLN A 140 -17.13 -19.98 -4.42
N GLY A 141 -17.26 -19.27 -5.52
CA GLY A 141 -17.53 -19.87 -6.84
C GLY A 141 -19.00 -20.20 -7.05
N GLY A 142 -19.92 -19.71 -7.34
CA GLY A 142 -21.35 -19.89 -7.54
C GLY A 142 -21.97 -18.63 -8.14
N PHE A 143 -23.25 -18.68 -8.37
CA PHE A 143 -24.00 -17.48 -8.71
C PHE A 143 -24.43 -16.76 -7.44
N VAL A 144 -24.09 -15.48 -7.33
CA VAL A 144 -24.42 -14.61 -6.21
C VAL A 144 -25.42 -13.57 -6.68
N THR A 145 -26.53 -13.46 -5.96
CA THR A 145 -27.48 -12.36 -6.08
C THR A 145 -27.73 -11.83 -4.67
N THR A 146 -27.26 -10.62 -4.39
CA THR A 146 -27.44 -10.00 -3.09
C THR A 146 -27.76 -8.50 -3.24
N ARG A 147 -28.53 -8.00 -2.27
CA ARG A 147 -28.86 -6.57 -2.14
C ARG A 147 -28.46 -6.11 -0.75
N GLY A 148 -27.26 -5.59 -0.67
CA GLY A 148 -26.74 -5.01 0.56
C GLY A 148 -27.23 -3.60 0.81
N ARG A 149 -26.63 -2.94 1.78
CA ARG A 149 -26.90 -1.53 2.05
C ARG A 149 -26.24 -0.61 1.05
N TYR A 150 -25.06 -0.99 0.56
CA TYR A 150 -24.23 -0.19 -0.33
C TYR A 150 -23.99 -0.83 -1.70
N TYR A 151 -24.01 -2.17 -1.78
CA TYR A 151 -23.70 -2.88 -3.01
C TYR A 151 -24.78 -3.90 -3.37
N GLU A 152 -25.03 -3.98 -4.67
CA GLU A 152 -25.94 -4.98 -5.24
C GLU A 152 -25.23 -5.75 -6.35
N VAL A 153 -25.44 -7.06 -6.42
CA VAL A 153 -25.07 -7.90 -7.53
C VAL A 153 -26.25 -8.79 -7.91
N ASP A 154 -26.41 -9.04 -9.19
CA ASP A 154 -27.46 -9.90 -9.72
C ASP A 154 -26.84 -10.97 -10.61
N ASN A 155 -27.05 -12.24 -10.22
CA ASN A 155 -26.58 -13.41 -10.96
C ASN A 155 -25.07 -13.34 -11.32
N ALA A 156 -24.27 -12.77 -10.42
CA ALA A 156 -22.83 -12.58 -10.61
C ALA A 156 -22.05 -13.86 -10.27
N ARG A 157 -21.06 -14.20 -11.11
CA ARG A 157 -20.17 -15.35 -10.87
C ARG A 157 -18.77 -15.04 -11.40
N ILE A 158 -17.75 -15.34 -10.59
CA ILE A 158 -16.36 -15.33 -11.01
C ILE A 158 -15.99 -16.74 -11.47
N TYR A 159 -15.51 -16.88 -12.71
CA TYR A 159 -15.16 -18.18 -13.32
C TYR A 159 -13.68 -18.53 -13.16
N THR A 160 -12.79 -17.51 -13.17
CA THR A 160 -11.36 -17.71 -12.94
C THR A 160 -11.08 -17.47 -11.44
N LEU A 161 -10.89 -18.55 -10.71
CA LEU A 161 -10.63 -18.54 -9.28
C LEU A 161 -9.30 -19.23 -8.98
N PRO A 162 -8.51 -18.73 -8.00
CA PRO A 162 -7.37 -19.45 -7.45
C PRO A 162 -7.86 -20.65 -6.60
N ASP A 163 -6.97 -21.57 -6.29
CA ASP A 163 -7.27 -22.72 -5.42
C ASP A 163 -7.70 -22.25 -4.02
N GLU A 164 -7.05 -21.22 -3.48
CA GLU A 164 -7.42 -20.55 -2.24
C GLU A 164 -7.68 -19.06 -2.50
N PRO A 165 -8.75 -18.47 -1.94
CA PRO A 165 -9.00 -17.04 -2.07
C PRO A 165 -7.84 -16.20 -1.55
N PRO A 166 -7.51 -15.05 -2.18
CA PRO A 166 -6.45 -14.19 -1.69
C PRO A 166 -6.80 -13.66 -0.29
N PRO A 167 -5.85 -13.63 0.65
CA PRO A 167 -6.06 -13.01 1.95
C PRO A 167 -6.33 -11.51 1.79
N VAL A 168 -7.20 -10.97 2.67
CA VAL A 168 -7.59 -9.56 2.68
C VAL A 168 -6.97 -8.88 3.89
N PHE A 169 -5.99 -8.00 3.65
CA PHE A 169 -5.38 -7.20 4.71
C PHE A 169 -6.01 -5.81 4.73
N VAL A 170 -6.31 -5.30 5.92
CA VAL A 170 -7.02 -4.02 6.09
C VAL A 170 -6.08 -2.96 6.63
N SER A 171 -6.06 -1.80 5.97
CA SER A 171 -5.25 -0.65 6.39
C SER A 171 -5.90 0.13 7.52
N GLY A 172 -5.06 0.57 8.49
CA GLY A 172 -5.52 1.41 9.59
C GLY A 172 -4.41 2.28 10.19
N PHE A 173 -4.78 3.53 10.54
CA PHE A 173 -3.90 4.54 11.14
C PHE A 173 -4.42 5.06 12.48
N GLY A 174 -5.45 4.44 13.05
CA GLY A 174 -6.03 4.81 14.31
C GLY A 174 -6.80 3.63 14.92
N GLU A 175 -7.16 3.76 16.20
CA GLU A 175 -7.75 2.69 17.01
C GLU A 175 -8.97 2.03 16.33
N ARG A 176 -9.95 2.83 15.86
CA ARG A 176 -11.16 2.33 15.20
C ARG A 176 -10.90 1.54 13.91
N ALA A 177 -9.93 1.99 13.10
CA ALA A 177 -9.53 1.29 11.88
C ALA A 177 -8.79 -0.01 12.22
N THR A 178 -7.96 0.00 13.25
CA THR A 178 -7.25 -1.17 13.77
C THR A 178 -8.21 -2.23 14.32
N GLU A 179 -9.24 -1.83 15.07
CA GLU A 179 -10.32 -2.73 15.52
C GLU A 179 -11.09 -3.34 14.35
N ALA A 180 -11.40 -2.54 13.32
CA ALA A 180 -12.05 -3.02 12.11
C ALA A 180 -11.16 -4.04 11.36
N ALA A 181 -9.87 -3.75 11.20
CA ALA A 181 -8.91 -4.68 10.60
C ALA A 181 -8.85 -6.02 11.35
N ALA A 182 -8.83 -5.99 12.67
CA ALA A 182 -8.84 -7.19 13.49
C ALA A 182 -10.12 -8.01 13.32
N ARG A 183 -11.28 -7.33 13.17
CA ARG A 183 -12.59 -7.95 13.07
C ARG A 183 -12.82 -8.68 11.76
N PHE A 184 -12.57 -8.05 10.62
CA PHE A 184 -12.92 -8.63 9.30
C PHE A 184 -11.72 -8.82 8.36
N GLY A 185 -10.52 -8.31 8.66
CA GLY A 185 -9.30 -8.56 7.89
C GLY A 185 -8.68 -9.91 8.21
N ASP A 186 -7.88 -10.42 7.29
CA ASP A 186 -6.99 -11.57 7.48
C ASP A 186 -5.60 -11.11 7.95
N GLY A 187 -5.31 -9.81 7.85
CA GLY A 187 -4.11 -9.14 8.30
C GLY A 187 -4.28 -7.62 8.39
N TYR A 188 -3.20 -6.94 8.77
CA TYR A 188 -3.15 -5.49 8.99
C TYR A 188 -2.09 -4.84 8.13
N ILE A 189 -2.37 -3.63 7.64
CA ILE A 189 -1.43 -2.79 6.88
C ILE A 189 -1.34 -1.41 7.53
N SER A 190 -0.12 -0.90 7.74
CA SER A 190 0.08 0.48 8.17
C SER A 190 1.41 1.05 7.68
N THR A 191 1.45 2.35 7.39
CA THR A 191 2.69 3.11 7.15
C THR A 191 3.17 3.85 8.40
N SER A 192 2.72 3.41 9.59
CA SER A 192 3.14 3.93 10.89
C SER A 192 3.75 2.81 11.72
N ALA A 193 4.92 3.06 12.31
CA ALA A 193 5.57 2.16 13.27
C ALA A 193 4.99 2.27 14.69
N ASP A 194 3.66 2.47 14.81
CA ASP A 194 3.00 2.62 16.12
C ASP A 194 2.86 1.26 16.84
N PRO A 195 3.64 1.03 17.93
CA PRO A 195 3.63 -0.25 18.62
C PRO A 195 2.35 -0.46 19.47
N GLU A 196 1.60 0.62 19.77
CA GLU A 196 0.36 0.50 20.55
C GLU A 196 -0.78 0.03 19.65
N LEU A 197 -0.91 0.60 18.45
CA LEU A 197 -1.89 0.15 17.45
C LEU A 197 -1.60 -1.29 17.01
N LEU A 198 -0.33 -1.64 16.80
CA LEU A 198 0.02 -3.01 16.42
C LEU A 198 -0.28 -4.01 17.55
N ARG A 199 0.03 -3.68 18.81
CA ARG A 199 -0.35 -4.52 19.96
C ARG A 199 -1.86 -4.68 20.08
N LEU A 200 -2.64 -3.61 19.85
CA LEU A 200 -4.09 -3.66 19.82
C LEU A 200 -4.58 -4.63 18.75
N PHE A 201 -4.06 -4.49 17.51
CA PHE A 201 -4.40 -5.39 16.41
C PHE A 201 -4.09 -6.86 16.75
N LYS A 202 -2.86 -7.16 17.14
CA LYS A 202 -2.42 -8.52 17.48
C LYS A 202 -3.29 -9.14 18.57
N LYS A 203 -3.60 -8.38 19.62
CA LYS A 203 -4.48 -8.83 20.73
C LYS A 203 -5.90 -9.15 20.25
N LEU A 204 -6.50 -8.28 19.43
CA LEU A 204 -7.90 -8.45 18.98
C LEU A 204 -8.04 -9.49 17.87
N SER A 205 -7.03 -9.65 17.04
CA SER A 205 -7.03 -10.56 15.89
C SER A 205 -6.56 -11.98 16.22
N ASN A 206 -6.13 -12.25 17.44
CA ASN A 206 -5.44 -13.49 17.82
C ASN A 206 -4.17 -13.73 16.99
N ASP A 207 -3.33 -12.68 16.93
CA ASP A 207 -1.98 -12.69 16.32
C ASP A 207 -1.94 -12.88 14.79
N LYS A 208 -2.96 -12.37 14.06
CA LYS A 208 -2.91 -12.33 12.59
C LYS A 208 -1.70 -11.53 12.09
N PRO A 209 -1.22 -11.79 10.84
CA PRO A 209 -0.06 -11.12 10.28
C PRO A 209 -0.28 -9.62 10.09
N ALA A 210 0.82 -8.86 10.17
CA ALA A 210 0.84 -7.42 9.98
C ALA A 210 1.99 -6.99 9.08
N GLN A 211 1.69 -6.11 8.14
CA GLN A 211 2.63 -5.51 7.20
C GLN A 211 2.79 -4.02 7.51
N GLY A 212 4.03 -3.57 7.67
CA GLY A 212 4.40 -2.17 7.84
C GLY A 212 5.14 -1.62 6.64
N GLY A 213 5.18 -0.29 6.47
CA GLY A 213 5.96 0.29 5.39
C GLY A 213 6.31 1.76 5.61
N PHE A 214 7.40 2.20 4.98
CA PHE A 214 7.89 3.57 5.03
C PHE A 214 8.57 3.97 3.73
N LYS A 215 8.93 5.24 3.60
CA LYS A 215 9.61 5.78 2.44
C LYS A 215 10.96 6.38 2.83
N VAL A 216 11.93 6.26 1.93
CA VAL A 216 13.25 6.87 2.03
C VAL A 216 13.54 7.70 0.78
N ALA A 217 14.46 8.64 0.86
CA ALA A 217 14.88 9.46 -0.27
C ALA A 217 16.36 9.22 -0.57
N TRP A 218 16.64 8.24 -1.41
CA TRP A 218 18.01 7.88 -1.77
C TRP A 218 18.61 8.90 -2.74
N ALA A 219 19.78 9.40 -2.42
CA ALA A 219 20.68 10.15 -3.30
C ALA A 219 22.11 10.03 -2.74
N ASP A 220 23.13 10.27 -3.56
CA ASP A 220 24.52 10.29 -3.09
C ASP A 220 24.76 11.45 -2.11
N ASP A 221 24.11 12.60 -2.34
CA ASP A 221 24.03 13.72 -1.43
C ASP A 221 22.69 13.67 -0.66
N PRO A 222 22.69 13.55 0.69
CA PRO A 222 21.47 13.58 1.47
C PRO A 222 20.60 14.83 1.26
N GLU A 223 21.20 15.99 0.97
CA GLU A 223 20.46 17.24 0.71
C GLU A 223 19.63 17.12 -0.58
N GLU A 224 20.15 16.46 -1.62
CA GLU A 224 19.39 16.15 -2.84
C GLU A 224 18.22 15.21 -2.53
N GLY A 225 18.42 14.20 -1.68
CA GLY A 225 17.36 13.31 -1.23
C GLY A 225 16.24 14.06 -0.51
N ILE A 226 16.58 14.97 0.40
CA ILE A 226 15.61 15.84 1.08
C ILE A 226 14.84 16.70 0.07
N ASP A 227 15.51 17.26 -0.94
CA ASP A 227 14.87 18.06 -1.98
C ASP A 227 13.87 17.21 -2.81
N HIS A 228 14.21 15.96 -3.13
CA HIS A 228 13.29 15.04 -3.79
C HIS A 228 12.06 14.74 -2.91
N ALA A 229 12.26 14.39 -1.65
CA ALA A 229 11.16 14.12 -0.73
C ALA A 229 10.24 15.33 -0.55
N TYR A 230 10.81 16.52 -0.33
CA TYR A 230 10.05 17.77 -0.17
C TYR A 230 9.25 18.13 -1.42
N ARG A 231 9.81 17.95 -2.61
CA ARG A 231 9.15 18.27 -3.86
C ARG A 231 8.10 17.25 -4.27
N LEU A 232 8.41 15.96 -4.16
CA LEU A 232 7.57 14.89 -4.69
C LEU A 232 6.54 14.36 -3.66
N TRP A 233 6.87 14.38 -2.37
CA TRP A 233 6.05 13.79 -1.32
C TRP A 233 5.72 14.75 -0.16
N PRO A 234 5.44 16.05 -0.41
CA PRO A 234 5.13 17.00 0.65
C PRO A 234 3.83 16.64 1.40
N ASN A 235 2.94 15.87 0.79
CA ASN A 235 1.71 15.38 1.40
C ASN A 235 1.96 14.50 2.64
N ALA A 236 3.14 13.88 2.78
CA ALA A 236 3.53 13.15 4.00
C ALA A 236 3.61 14.05 5.24
N GLY A 237 3.82 15.36 5.07
CA GLY A 237 3.80 16.35 6.15
C GLY A 237 2.42 16.89 6.52
N LEU A 238 1.34 16.48 5.86
CA LEU A 238 -0.01 16.95 6.17
C LEU A 238 -0.56 16.25 7.42
N PRO A 239 -1.06 17.00 8.40
CA PRO A 239 -1.55 16.42 9.65
C PRO A 239 -2.96 15.82 9.54
N GLY A 240 -3.22 14.82 10.37
CA GLY A 240 -4.56 14.30 10.64
C GLY A 240 -5.25 13.69 9.41
N GLU A 241 -6.49 14.07 9.16
CA GLU A 241 -7.33 13.50 8.11
C GLU A 241 -7.21 14.21 6.73
N LEU A 242 -6.34 15.22 6.61
CA LEU A 242 -6.25 16.04 5.39
C LEU A 242 -5.99 15.19 4.14
N ALA A 243 -5.10 14.22 4.21
CA ALA A 243 -4.82 13.32 3.09
C ALA A 243 -6.04 12.50 2.65
N GLN A 244 -7.03 12.28 3.53
CA GLN A 244 -8.24 11.52 3.20
C GLN A 244 -9.38 12.39 2.64
N VAL A 245 -9.39 13.69 2.94
CA VAL A 245 -10.56 14.55 2.64
C VAL A 245 -10.30 15.56 1.53
N LEU A 246 -9.05 15.87 1.22
CA LEU A 246 -8.72 16.77 0.12
C LEU A 246 -9.08 16.13 -1.23
N PRO A 247 -9.92 16.80 -2.05
CA PRO A 247 -10.54 16.13 -3.20
C PRO A 247 -9.78 16.25 -4.52
N SER A 248 -8.69 17.00 -4.60
CA SER A 248 -7.96 17.15 -5.86
C SER A 248 -6.49 17.47 -5.66
N VAL A 249 -5.67 17.17 -6.65
CA VAL A 249 -4.25 17.52 -6.74
C VAL A 249 -4.01 18.98 -6.35
N ARG A 250 -4.80 19.91 -6.91
CA ARG A 250 -4.69 21.35 -6.60
C ARG A 250 -4.88 21.65 -5.10
N HIS A 251 -5.79 20.95 -4.41
CA HIS A 251 -5.97 21.17 -2.97
C HIS A 251 -4.79 20.63 -2.17
N PHE A 252 -4.19 19.52 -2.61
CA PHE A 252 -2.96 19.02 -2.02
C PHE A 252 -1.81 20.01 -2.20
N GLU A 253 -1.59 20.54 -3.41
CA GLU A 253 -0.57 21.54 -3.67
C GLU A 253 -0.73 22.78 -2.78
N GLN A 254 -1.96 23.27 -2.61
CA GLN A 254 -2.24 24.39 -1.71
C GLN A 254 -1.98 24.05 -0.22
N ALA A 255 -2.40 22.87 0.22
CA ALA A 255 -2.20 22.45 1.60
C ALA A 255 -0.74 22.21 1.93
N THR A 256 0.03 21.69 1.00
CA THR A 256 1.46 21.39 1.16
C THR A 256 2.35 22.64 1.11
N GLU A 257 1.84 23.82 0.72
CA GLU A 257 2.54 25.11 0.91
C GLU A 257 2.90 25.37 2.40
N LEU A 258 2.20 24.72 3.33
CA LEU A 258 2.47 24.81 4.77
C LEU A 258 3.58 23.87 5.24
N VAL A 259 3.97 22.90 4.44
CA VAL A 259 5.06 21.97 4.72
C VAL A 259 6.38 22.64 4.35
N THR A 260 7.35 22.57 5.22
CA THR A 260 8.67 23.15 4.96
C THR A 260 9.70 22.07 4.64
N ARG A 261 10.74 22.47 3.93
CA ARG A 261 11.87 21.57 3.66
C ARG A 261 12.52 21.05 4.95
N GLU A 262 12.61 21.92 5.95
CA GLU A 262 13.17 21.58 7.27
C GLU A 262 12.33 20.49 7.96
N SER A 263 11.00 20.61 7.94
CA SER A 263 10.11 19.58 8.52
C SER A 263 10.18 18.25 7.76
N THR A 264 10.40 18.30 6.44
CA THR A 264 10.65 17.12 5.64
C THR A 264 11.97 16.45 6.02
N ALA A 265 13.04 17.24 6.16
CA ALA A 265 14.36 16.75 6.57
C ALA A 265 14.37 16.06 7.93
N GLU A 266 13.51 16.50 8.87
CA GLU A 266 13.35 15.85 10.18
C GLU A 266 12.60 14.52 10.14
N SER A 267 11.82 14.27 9.10
CA SER A 267 10.90 13.12 9.01
C SER A 267 11.32 12.03 8.02
N VAL A 268 12.28 12.33 7.11
CA VAL A 268 12.68 11.40 6.06
C VAL A 268 14.12 10.90 6.27
N VAL A 269 14.33 9.61 6.02
CA VAL A 269 15.69 9.08 5.85
C VAL A 269 16.17 9.42 4.45
N ALA A 270 17.20 10.26 4.34
CA ALA A 270 17.77 10.70 3.08
C ALA A 270 19.24 10.28 2.96
N GLY A 271 19.69 10.02 1.73
CA GLY A 271 21.08 9.64 1.44
C GLY A 271 21.36 8.14 1.55
N PRO A 272 22.63 7.73 1.39
CA PRO A 272 23.01 6.34 1.23
C PRO A 272 23.50 5.64 2.50
N ASP A 273 23.43 6.29 3.67
CA ASP A 273 23.96 5.77 4.93
C ASP A 273 23.11 4.57 5.44
N PRO A 274 23.64 3.33 5.42
CA PRO A 274 22.89 2.14 5.80
C PRO A 274 22.49 2.12 7.28
N GLU A 275 23.21 2.82 8.16
CA GLU A 275 22.86 2.85 9.59
C GLU A 275 21.55 3.62 9.82
N GLN A 276 21.30 4.69 9.04
CA GLN A 276 20.05 5.44 9.13
C GLN A 276 18.87 4.61 8.59
N HIS A 277 19.05 3.89 7.48
CA HIS A 277 18.05 2.99 6.93
C HIS A 277 17.72 1.85 7.90
N LEU A 278 18.72 1.23 8.52
CA LEU A 278 18.54 0.20 9.54
C LEU A 278 17.82 0.74 10.77
N ALA A 279 18.16 1.95 11.22
CA ALA A 279 17.50 2.56 12.37
C ALA A 279 16.00 2.80 12.13
N GLU A 280 15.62 3.23 10.92
CA GLU A 280 14.21 3.41 10.54
C GLU A 280 13.49 2.07 10.43
N LEU A 281 14.08 1.09 9.73
CA LEU A 281 13.54 -0.25 9.60
C LEU A 281 13.31 -0.91 10.96
N ASN A 282 14.24 -0.77 11.90
CA ASN A 282 14.15 -1.36 13.23
C ASN A 282 12.98 -0.83 14.04
N LYS A 283 12.47 0.37 13.79
CA LYS A 283 11.25 0.86 14.46
C LYS A 283 10.05 -0.07 14.16
N TYR A 284 9.94 -0.58 12.95
CA TYR A 284 8.89 -1.50 12.55
C TYR A 284 9.14 -2.93 13.06
N VAL A 285 10.38 -3.39 12.96
CA VAL A 285 10.79 -4.71 13.48
C VAL A 285 10.56 -4.80 14.99
N ASP A 286 10.99 -3.79 15.74
CA ASP A 286 10.83 -3.71 17.19
C ASP A 286 9.37 -3.53 17.62
N ALA A 287 8.55 -2.86 16.79
CA ALA A 287 7.11 -2.80 17.02
C ALA A 287 6.44 -4.17 16.86
N GLY A 288 7.01 -5.09 16.06
CA GLY A 288 6.55 -6.46 15.89
C GLY A 288 5.81 -6.72 14.57
N TYR A 289 6.09 -5.97 13.50
CA TYR A 289 5.58 -6.27 12.16
C TYR A 289 6.23 -7.54 11.61
N ASP A 290 5.41 -8.36 10.94
CA ASP A 290 5.88 -9.61 10.31
C ASP A 290 6.61 -9.34 8.99
N GLU A 291 6.20 -8.28 8.28
CA GLU A 291 6.80 -7.84 7.02
C GLU A 291 6.92 -6.31 7.01
N VAL A 292 8.03 -5.79 6.49
CA VAL A 292 8.26 -4.33 6.38
C VAL A 292 8.67 -3.98 4.95
N TYR A 293 8.02 -2.97 4.40
CA TYR A 293 8.21 -2.54 3.01
C TYR A 293 8.81 -1.14 2.93
N VAL A 294 9.76 -0.95 2.04
CA VAL A 294 10.42 0.34 1.84
C VAL A 294 10.24 0.82 0.41
N ALA A 295 9.87 2.10 0.24
CA ALA A 295 9.83 2.77 -1.06
C ALA A 295 10.94 3.80 -1.17
N ASN A 296 11.39 4.05 -2.40
CA ASN A 296 12.20 5.22 -2.70
C ASN A 296 11.31 6.41 -3.09
N MET A 297 11.69 7.61 -2.70
CA MET A 297 11.19 8.88 -3.20
C MET A 297 12.26 9.49 -4.13
N GLY A 298 11.88 9.85 -5.35
CA GLY A 298 12.80 10.43 -6.32
C GLY A 298 13.44 9.42 -7.30
N PRO A 299 14.29 9.89 -8.21
CA PRO A 299 14.70 9.13 -9.40
C PRO A 299 15.69 7.99 -9.12
N HIS A 300 16.30 7.94 -7.94
CA HIS A 300 17.44 7.07 -7.65
C HIS A 300 17.04 5.66 -7.13
N TYR A 301 15.87 5.15 -7.53
CA TYR A 301 15.37 3.85 -7.07
C TYR A 301 16.31 2.68 -7.32
N ARG A 302 17.05 2.68 -8.46
CA ARG A 302 18.03 1.63 -8.77
C ARG A 302 19.16 1.58 -7.75
N ALA A 303 19.77 2.75 -7.49
CA ALA A 303 20.86 2.87 -6.52
C ALA A 303 20.37 2.51 -5.09
N MET A 304 19.14 2.89 -4.75
CA MET A 304 18.51 2.51 -3.48
C MET A 304 18.34 0.99 -3.37
N ILE A 305 17.75 0.34 -4.37
CA ILE A 305 17.51 -1.11 -4.38
C ILE A 305 18.84 -1.87 -4.28
N GLU A 306 19.85 -1.50 -5.09
CA GLU A 306 21.19 -2.11 -5.05
C GLU A 306 21.89 -1.87 -3.71
N GLY A 307 21.81 -0.65 -3.17
CA GLY A 307 22.38 -0.28 -1.88
C GLY A 307 21.76 -1.08 -0.73
N TRP A 308 20.43 -1.21 -0.72
CA TRP A 308 19.73 -2.02 0.26
C TRP A 308 20.11 -3.50 0.17
N GLY A 309 20.16 -4.07 -1.04
CA GLY A 309 20.56 -5.45 -1.25
C GLY A 309 21.97 -5.76 -0.72
N ARG A 310 22.90 -4.81 -0.90
CA ARG A 310 24.29 -4.95 -0.49
C ARG A 310 24.53 -4.65 1.00
N ASP A 311 23.94 -3.57 1.52
CA ASP A 311 24.37 -2.96 2.77
C ASP A 311 23.30 -3.00 3.91
N VAL A 312 22.02 -3.28 3.60
CA VAL A 312 20.93 -3.28 4.60
C VAL A 312 20.36 -4.69 4.82
N LEU A 313 19.88 -5.34 3.75
CA LEU A 313 19.21 -6.65 3.86
C LEU A 313 20.05 -7.74 4.54
N PRO A 314 21.40 -7.83 4.34
CA PRO A 314 22.22 -8.83 5.02
C PRO A 314 22.24 -8.67 6.55
N HIS A 315 22.11 -7.43 7.06
CA HIS A 315 22.12 -7.17 8.51
C HIS A 315 20.82 -7.60 9.20
N VAL A 316 19.68 -7.51 8.50
CA VAL A 316 18.38 -7.97 9.03
C VAL A 316 18.29 -9.48 9.09
N ARG A 317 18.96 -10.19 8.17
CA ARG A 317 18.97 -11.68 8.09
C ARG A 317 19.95 -12.34 9.03
N ALA A 318 20.92 -11.60 9.54
CA ALA A 318 21.95 -12.10 10.44
C ALA A 318 21.55 -12.09 11.93
N GLY A 319 20.47 -11.43 12.30
CA GLY A 319 19.90 -11.35 13.65
C GLY A 319 18.77 -12.35 13.83
#